data_de88e64b5534141b05ffa1102d19f3f3
#
_entry.id   de88e64b5534141b05ffa1102d19f3f3
#
_cell.length_a   1.000
_cell.length_b   1.000
_cell.length_c   1.000
_cell.angle_alpha   90.00
_cell.angle_beta   90.00
_cell.angle_gamma   90.00
#
_symmetry.space_group_name_H-M   'P 1'
#
loop_
_entity.id
_entity.type
_entity.pdbx_description
1 polymer ?
#
loop_
_entity_poly.entity_id
_entity_poly.type
_entity_poly.pdbx_seq_one_letter_code
_entity_poly.pdbx_strand_id
1 'polypeptide(L)'
;MRMKKRLFPLLAALLCMVMLMGCTAHAGPESNKLTEAESNKLTEAESNKLTEAELQELQELFAPGSWYAQACTSYYEGAEAVNLRRLFYDGIGYAGLIYGQCYVTDRERDWVLEQKPAAENYGIFRAPRAAMDDVLRQYFDISLDDTRKMGLDNLLYWEEADAWYATHTDTGLNTVTLTGGERTDDGLLKLYYSGGCITLRPTQDGQSPQPYFIVSNQPES
;
A
#
# COMPACT_ATOMS: atom_id res chain seq x y z
N MET A 1 -36.64 8.66 -12.32
CA MET A 1 -35.45 8.97 -13.08
C MET A 1 -34.82 7.65 -13.52
N ARG A 2 -34.77 7.35 -14.82
CA ARG A 2 -34.51 6.01 -15.37
C ARG A 2 -32.99 5.81 -15.50
N MET A 3 -32.42 4.82 -14.82
CA MET A 3 -31.04 4.37 -15.01
C MET A 3 -30.92 3.54 -16.29
N LYS A 4 -30.08 3.99 -17.21
CA LYS A 4 -29.73 3.28 -18.44
C LYS A 4 -28.67 2.22 -18.14
N LYS A 5 -29.04 0.94 -18.26
CA LYS A 5 -28.13 -0.19 -18.32
C LYS A 5 -27.32 -0.11 -19.63
N ARG A 6 -26.00 -0.05 -19.56
CA ARG A 6 -25.13 -0.21 -20.72
C ARG A 6 -24.71 -1.68 -20.82
N LEU A 7 -25.18 -2.31 -21.86
CA LEU A 7 -24.75 -3.63 -22.35
C LEU A 7 -23.36 -3.49 -22.97
N PHE A 8 -22.43 -4.34 -22.56
CA PHE A 8 -21.17 -4.55 -23.28
C PHE A 8 -21.39 -5.68 -24.29
N PRO A 9 -20.97 -5.53 -25.56
CA PRO A 9 -20.96 -6.61 -26.52
C PRO A 9 -19.65 -7.42 -26.44
N LEU A 10 -19.81 -8.74 -26.35
CA LEU A 10 -18.79 -9.73 -26.69
C LEU A 10 -18.26 -9.48 -28.12
N LEU A 11 -16.94 -9.53 -28.29
CA LEU A 11 -16.35 -9.71 -29.62
C LEU A 11 -15.52 -10.99 -29.63
N ALA A 12 -15.94 -11.86 -30.51
CA ALA A 12 -15.45 -13.22 -30.72
C ALA A 12 -14.20 -13.24 -31.59
N ALA A 13 -13.35 -14.19 -31.27
CA ALA A 13 -12.48 -15.02 -32.09
C ALA A 13 -12.10 -14.52 -33.50
N LEU A 14 -10.80 -14.38 -33.76
CA LEU A 14 -10.27 -14.60 -35.12
C LEU A 14 -9.14 -15.64 -35.08
N LEU A 15 -9.49 -16.79 -35.61
CA LEU A 15 -8.66 -17.93 -35.88
C LEU A 15 -7.83 -17.63 -37.12
N CYS A 16 -6.50 -17.57 -37.06
CA CYS A 16 -5.64 -17.60 -38.22
C CYS A 16 -4.83 -18.90 -38.25
N MET A 17 -5.29 -19.80 -39.13
CA MET A 17 -4.63 -21.00 -39.61
C MET A 17 -3.52 -20.57 -40.59
N VAL A 18 -2.25 -20.90 -40.30
CA VAL A 18 -1.19 -20.84 -41.32
C VAL A 18 -0.61 -22.24 -41.53
N MET A 19 -0.72 -22.66 -42.76
CA MET A 19 -0.31 -23.95 -43.30
C MET A 19 1.19 -24.18 -43.24
N LEU A 20 1.51 -25.41 -42.96
CA LEU A 20 2.81 -26.06 -43.14
C LEU A 20 3.21 -26.12 -44.63
N MET A 21 4.46 -25.78 -44.92
CA MET A 21 5.22 -26.42 -45.97
C MET A 21 6.68 -26.57 -45.55
N GLY A 22 7.15 -27.80 -45.62
CA GLY A 22 8.45 -28.23 -45.20
C GLY A 22 9.58 -27.89 -46.16
N CYS A 23 10.79 -28.07 -45.72
CA CYS A 23 11.85 -28.86 -46.36
C CYS A 23 13.20 -28.70 -45.67
N THR A 24 13.79 -29.88 -45.45
CA THR A 24 15.22 -30.24 -45.53
C THR A 24 16.18 -29.80 -44.41
N ALA A 25 16.78 -30.89 -43.89
CA ALA A 25 17.84 -30.96 -42.92
C ALA A 25 19.12 -30.17 -43.30
N HIS A 26 19.63 -29.44 -42.32
CA HIS A 26 21.08 -29.17 -42.21
C HIS A 26 21.46 -29.28 -40.75
N ALA A 27 22.42 -30.18 -40.49
CA ALA A 27 22.99 -30.35 -39.16
C ALA A 27 23.80 -29.10 -38.79
N GLY A 28 23.41 -28.42 -37.74
CA GLY A 28 24.12 -27.30 -37.10
C GLY A 28 23.87 -27.33 -35.59
N PRO A 29 24.67 -26.68 -34.78
CA PRO A 29 25.02 -27.07 -33.42
C PRO A 29 23.84 -27.04 -32.44
N GLU A 30 24.00 -27.78 -31.35
CA GLU A 30 23.06 -28.05 -30.27
C GLU A 30 22.22 -26.79 -29.87
N SER A 31 21.00 -26.78 -30.35
CA SER A 31 19.96 -25.90 -29.84
C SER A 31 19.59 -26.41 -28.46
N ASN A 32 19.90 -25.64 -27.42
CA ASN A 32 19.37 -25.81 -26.08
C ASN A 32 17.83 -25.85 -26.20
N LYS A 33 17.25 -27.03 -26.27
CA LYS A 33 15.81 -27.21 -26.08
C LYS A 33 15.53 -26.93 -24.62
N LEU A 34 15.01 -25.74 -24.33
CA LEU A 34 14.29 -25.49 -23.09
C LEU A 34 13.29 -26.62 -22.88
N THR A 35 13.32 -27.26 -21.72
CA THR A 35 12.38 -28.34 -21.39
C THR A 35 10.96 -27.77 -21.38
N GLU A 36 9.95 -28.60 -21.70
CA GLU A 36 8.53 -28.17 -21.60
C GLU A 36 8.20 -27.55 -20.24
N ALA A 37 8.83 -28.03 -19.17
CA ALA A 37 8.69 -27.48 -17.81
C ALA A 37 9.24 -26.07 -17.68
N GLU A 38 10.36 -25.74 -18.32
CA GLU A 38 10.93 -24.38 -18.33
C GLU A 38 10.09 -23.43 -19.21
N SER A 39 9.58 -23.92 -20.33
CA SER A 39 8.67 -23.15 -21.20
C SER A 39 7.35 -22.84 -20.50
N ASN A 40 6.76 -23.81 -19.79
CA ASN A 40 5.52 -23.60 -19.03
C ASN A 40 5.74 -22.61 -17.87
N LYS A 41 6.87 -22.70 -17.16
CA LYS A 41 7.20 -21.81 -16.06
C LYS A 41 7.42 -20.38 -16.51
N LEU A 42 8.01 -20.17 -17.69
CA LEU A 42 8.15 -18.84 -18.30
C LEU A 42 6.79 -18.27 -18.71
N THR A 43 5.89 -19.08 -19.24
CA THR A 43 4.54 -18.66 -19.65
C THR A 43 3.66 -18.32 -18.44
N GLU A 44 3.76 -19.07 -17.35
CA GLU A 44 3.07 -18.77 -16.08
C GLU A 44 3.61 -17.47 -15.43
N ALA A 45 4.93 -17.29 -15.42
CA ALA A 45 5.55 -16.09 -14.87
C ALA A 45 5.15 -14.81 -15.64
N GLU A 46 4.94 -14.91 -16.95
CA GLU A 46 4.44 -13.80 -17.78
C GLU A 46 2.95 -13.55 -17.58
N SER A 47 2.15 -14.59 -17.30
CA SER A 47 0.71 -14.45 -17.09
C SER A 47 0.35 -13.75 -15.76
N ASN A 48 1.25 -13.79 -14.78
CA ASN A 48 1.05 -13.21 -13.46
C ASN A 48 1.42 -11.72 -13.38
N LYS A 49 2.15 -11.20 -14.35
CA LYS A 49 2.51 -9.77 -14.40
C LYS A 49 1.28 -8.89 -14.66
N LEU A 50 1.22 -7.78 -13.94
CA LEU A 50 0.19 -6.78 -14.19
C LEU A 50 0.44 -6.08 -15.53
N THR A 51 -0.65 -5.82 -16.25
CA THR A 51 -0.63 -4.99 -17.45
C THR A 51 -0.44 -3.52 -17.08
N GLU A 52 -0.03 -2.70 -18.03
CA GLU A 52 0.12 -1.26 -17.85
C GLU A 52 -1.21 -0.59 -17.43
N ALA A 53 -2.33 -1.05 -17.98
CA ALA A 53 -3.66 -0.55 -17.63
C ALA A 53 -4.04 -0.85 -16.17
N GLU A 54 -3.79 -2.10 -15.70
CA GLU A 54 -4.02 -2.47 -14.30
C GLU A 54 -3.10 -1.70 -13.36
N LEU A 55 -1.84 -1.49 -13.75
CA LEU A 55 -0.89 -0.73 -12.95
C LEU A 55 -1.32 0.74 -12.82
N GLN A 56 -1.88 1.32 -13.90
CA GLN A 56 -2.41 2.68 -13.87
C GLN A 56 -3.63 2.81 -12.96
N GLU A 57 -4.54 1.83 -12.96
CA GLU A 57 -5.69 1.82 -12.04
C GLU A 57 -5.22 1.71 -10.57
N LEU A 58 -4.24 0.86 -10.31
CA LEU A 58 -3.67 0.69 -8.97
C LEU A 58 -2.88 1.93 -8.51
N GLN A 59 -2.26 2.67 -9.43
CA GLN A 59 -1.53 3.91 -9.12
C GLN A 59 -2.43 4.94 -8.43
N GLU A 60 -3.73 4.98 -8.73
CA GLU A 60 -4.68 5.91 -8.11
C GLU A 60 -4.78 5.70 -6.58
N LEU A 61 -4.58 4.47 -6.11
CA LEU A 61 -4.57 4.16 -4.67
C LEU A 61 -3.38 4.82 -3.95
N PHE A 62 -2.28 5.05 -4.68
CA PHE A 62 -1.04 5.63 -4.17
C PHE A 62 -0.94 7.14 -4.40
N ALA A 63 -2.08 7.81 -4.51
CA ALA A 63 -2.11 9.26 -4.58
C ALA A 63 -1.36 9.90 -3.38
N PRO A 64 -0.70 11.06 -3.57
CA PRO A 64 0.01 11.73 -2.49
C PRO A 64 -0.90 11.95 -1.27
N GLY A 65 -0.45 11.51 -0.09
CA GLY A 65 -1.22 11.59 1.15
C GLY A 65 -2.25 10.46 1.36
N SER A 66 -2.35 9.49 0.46
CA SER A 66 -3.15 8.29 0.70
C SER A 66 -2.49 7.37 1.73
N TRP A 67 -3.29 6.52 2.40
CA TRP A 67 -2.75 5.54 3.35
C TRP A 67 -1.89 4.47 2.67
N TYR A 68 -2.15 4.14 1.41
CA TYR A 68 -1.29 3.22 0.64
C TYR A 68 0.09 3.84 0.36
N ALA A 69 0.15 5.11 -0.05
CA ALA A 69 1.42 5.80 -0.21
C ALA A 69 2.14 5.95 1.13
N GLN A 70 1.39 6.22 2.20
CA GLN A 70 1.95 6.40 3.54
C GLN A 70 2.52 5.11 4.11
N ALA A 71 1.93 3.96 3.81
CA ALA A 71 2.45 2.66 4.20
C ALA A 71 3.84 2.35 3.62
N CYS A 72 4.22 3.04 2.54
CA CYS A 72 5.55 2.91 1.93
C CYS A 72 6.66 3.75 2.61
N THR A 73 6.36 4.47 3.70
CA THR A 73 7.35 5.29 4.43
C THR A 73 8.32 4.48 5.30
N SER A 74 8.01 3.22 5.56
CA SER A 74 8.87 2.29 6.31
C SER A 74 8.76 0.88 5.78
N TYR A 75 9.80 0.07 5.99
CA TYR A 75 9.78 -1.36 5.64
C TYR A 75 9.32 -2.19 6.83
N TYR A 76 8.53 -3.23 6.55
CA TYR A 76 8.02 -4.20 7.54
C TYR A 76 7.64 -5.51 6.84
N GLU A 77 7.85 -6.63 7.54
CA GLU A 77 7.59 -7.97 7.02
C GLU A 77 6.12 -8.38 7.15
N GLY A 78 5.43 -7.85 8.15
CA GLY A 78 4.01 -8.08 8.40
C GLY A 78 3.36 -6.82 8.97
N ALA A 79 2.06 -6.69 8.82
CA ALA A 79 1.29 -5.54 9.25
C ALA A 79 1.52 -5.16 10.74
N GLU A 80 1.72 -6.16 11.60
CA GLU A 80 1.99 -5.97 13.03
C GLU A 80 3.32 -5.24 13.31
N ALA A 81 4.25 -5.26 12.35
CA ALA A 81 5.57 -4.62 12.47
C ALA A 81 5.64 -3.24 11.81
N VAL A 82 4.51 -2.69 11.35
CA VAL A 82 4.49 -1.34 10.78
C VAL A 82 4.97 -0.30 11.79
N ASN A 83 5.81 0.64 11.33
CA ASN A 83 6.24 1.74 12.18
C ASN A 83 5.14 2.78 12.31
N LEU A 84 4.48 2.83 13.46
CA LEU A 84 3.30 3.67 13.68
C LEU A 84 3.62 5.16 13.63
N ARG A 85 4.82 5.57 14.08
CA ARG A 85 5.23 6.96 13.93
C ARG A 85 5.38 7.33 12.46
N ARG A 86 6.03 6.48 11.65
CA ARG A 86 6.16 6.70 10.22
C ARG A 86 4.81 6.74 9.53
N LEU A 87 3.93 5.80 9.88
CA LEU A 87 2.60 5.70 9.29
C LEU A 87 1.74 6.93 9.62
N PHE A 88 1.73 7.37 10.88
CA PHE A 88 0.76 8.37 11.36
C PHE A 88 1.29 9.79 11.47
N TYR A 89 2.60 9.98 11.44
CA TYR A 89 3.20 11.30 11.66
C TYR A 89 4.09 11.74 10.50
N ASP A 90 4.99 10.88 10.00
CA ASP A 90 5.95 11.27 8.98
C ASP A 90 5.29 11.23 7.59
N GLY A 91 5.15 12.37 6.89
CA GLY A 91 4.74 12.42 5.48
C GLY A 91 3.25 12.51 5.18
N ILE A 92 2.38 12.32 6.15
CA ILE A 92 0.93 12.53 5.95
C ILE A 92 0.58 14.01 6.04
N GLY A 93 1.41 14.78 6.71
CA GLY A 93 1.05 16.13 7.04
C GLY A 93 -0.26 16.16 7.86
N TYR A 94 -0.87 17.30 7.95
CA TYR A 94 -2.18 17.44 8.61
C TYR A 94 -3.34 16.74 7.90
N ALA A 95 -3.14 16.27 6.66
CA ALA A 95 -4.25 15.87 5.81
C ALA A 95 -4.72 14.41 6.02
N GLY A 96 -3.84 13.52 6.46
CA GLY A 96 -4.18 12.09 6.45
C GLY A 96 -5.08 11.69 7.59
N LEU A 97 -4.65 11.88 8.80
CA LEU A 97 -5.36 11.31 9.90
C LEU A 97 -6.60 12.05 10.20
N ILE A 98 -6.91 13.19 9.59
CA ILE A 98 -7.91 13.66 10.45
C ILE A 98 -8.07 15.17 10.43
N TYR A 99 -8.28 15.63 9.26
CA TYR A 99 -9.01 16.87 9.17
C TYR A 99 -10.33 16.73 9.97
N GLY A 100 -10.30 17.18 11.22
CA GLY A 100 -11.44 17.15 12.13
C GLY A 100 -11.19 16.46 13.48
N GLN A 101 -10.21 15.55 13.58
CA GLN A 101 -9.91 14.89 14.87
C GLN A 101 -8.55 15.29 15.47
N CYS A 102 -7.72 16.04 14.74
CA CYS A 102 -6.45 16.57 15.24
C CYS A 102 -6.60 17.88 16.03
N TYR A 103 -7.83 18.27 16.34
CA TYR A 103 -8.00 19.48 17.13
C TYR A 103 -7.43 19.26 18.54
N VAL A 104 -6.42 20.05 18.86
CA VAL A 104 -5.78 20.06 20.18
C VAL A 104 -6.47 21.10 21.03
N THR A 105 -7.07 20.68 22.14
CA THR A 105 -7.69 21.58 23.11
C THR A 105 -6.63 22.40 23.86
N ASP A 106 -7.01 23.50 24.48
CA ASP A 106 -6.09 24.31 25.31
C ASP A 106 -5.45 23.46 26.41
N ARG A 107 -6.23 22.59 27.06
CA ARG A 107 -5.75 21.68 28.10
C ARG A 107 -4.71 20.68 27.58
N GLU A 108 -4.93 20.12 26.39
CA GLU A 108 -3.95 19.23 25.75
C GLU A 108 -2.69 19.99 25.37
N ARG A 109 -2.85 21.19 24.84
CA ARG A 109 -1.72 22.07 24.52
C ARG A 109 -0.88 22.39 25.76
N ASP A 110 -1.51 22.83 26.85
CA ASP A 110 -0.83 23.15 28.10
C ASP A 110 -0.05 21.93 28.62
N TRP A 111 -0.68 20.74 28.60
CA TRP A 111 -0.03 19.51 29.01
C TRP A 111 1.20 19.18 28.12
N VAL A 112 1.09 19.31 26.79
CA VAL A 112 2.24 19.09 25.89
C VAL A 112 3.35 20.07 26.15
N LEU A 113 3.04 21.34 26.41
CA LEU A 113 4.02 22.38 26.71
C LEU A 113 4.73 22.16 28.06
N GLU A 114 4.05 21.60 29.05
CA GLU A 114 4.67 21.17 30.32
C GLU A 114 5.72 20.08 30.10
N GLN A 115 5.41 19.10 29.21
CA GLN A 115 6.33 18.01 28.90
C GLN A 115 7.46 18.45 27.95
N LYS A 116 7.17 19.38 27.03
CA LYS A 116 8.07 19.82 25.96
C LYS A 116 7.90 21.32 25.69
N PRO A 117 8.49 22.19 26.51
CA PRO A 117 8.33 23.66 26.40
C PRO A 117 8.69 24.20 25.00
N ALA A 118 9.67 23.61 24.32
CA ALA A 118 10.04 24.00 22.96
C ALA A 118 8.89 23.86 21.93
N ALA A 119 7.85 23.10 22.25
CA ALA A 119 6.67 22.94 21.39
C ALA A 119 5.85 24.24 21.23
N GLU A 120 6.08 25.26 22.04
CA GLU A 120 5.40 26.55 21.94
C GLU A 120 5.54 27.19 20.55
N ASN A 121 6.68 26.97 19.90
CA ASN A 121 7.01 27.54 18.59
C ASN A 121 6.61 26.64 17.39
N TYR A 122 5.94 25.51 17.66
CA TYR A 122 5.58 24.52 16.64
C TYR A 122 4.10 24.18 16.74
N GLY A 123 3.55 23.64 15.65
CA GLY A 123 2.25 22.98 15.70
C GLY A 123 2.32 21.72 16.58
N ILE A 124 1.22 21.37 17.21
CA ILE A 124 1.09 20.11 17.94
C ILE A 124 0.25 19.15 17.09
N PHE A 125 0.85 18.01 16.76
CA PHE A 125 0.16 16.89 16.16
C PHE A 125 -0.48 16.04 17.25
N ARG A 126 -1.72 15.60 17.02
CA ARG A 126 -2.49 14.72 17.90
C ARG A 126 -2.92 13.46 17.14
N ALA A 127 -2.64 12.30 17.70
CA ALA A 127 -3.07 11.01 17.18
C ALA A 127 -3.93 10.27 18.23
N PRO A 128 -5.26 10.37 18.18
CA PRO A 128 -6.15 9.63 19.06
C PRO A 128 -5.99 8.11 18.81
N ARG A 129 -5.95 7.32 19.89
CA ARG A 129 -5.86 5.86 19.83
C ARG A 129 -6.94 5.24 18.93
N ALA A 130 -8.19 5.68 19.12
CA ALA A 130 -9.31 5.18 18.34
C ALA A 130 -9.15 5.44 16.83
N ALA A 131 -8.67 6.64 16.46
CA ALA A 131 -8.46 6.97 15.05
C ALA A 131 -7.32 6.16 14.42
N MET A 132 -6.25 5.89 15.17
CA MET A 132 -5.19 5.00 14.72
C MET A 132 -5.68 3.56 14.53
N ASP A 133 -6.49 3.08 15.49
CA ASP A 133 -7.10 1.74 15.43
C ASP A 133 -8.03 1.59 14.23
N ASP A 134 -8.86 2.60 13.94
CA ASP A 134 -9.75 2.63 12.78
C ASP A 134 -8.97 2.52 11.45
N VAL A 135 -7.87 3.25 11.30
CA VAL A 135 -7.02 3.16 10.11
C VAL A 135 -6.37 1.79 9.98
N LEU A 136 -5.84 1.25 11.07
CA LEU A 136 -5.21 -0.07 11.06
C LEU A 136 -6.20 -1.17 10.69
N ARG A 137 -7.44 -1.13 11.20
CA ARG A 137 -8.50 -2.05 10.81
C ARG A 137 -8.90 -1.93 9.35
N GLN A 138 -9.01 -0.70 8.85
CA GLN A 138 -9.47 -0.47 7.47
C GLN A 138 -8.42 -0.82 6.42
N TYR A 139 -7.14 -0.57 6.69
CA TYR A 139 -6.07 -0.70 5.71
C TYR A 139 -5.14 -1.89 5.94
N PHE A 140 -5.08 -2.44 7.16
CA PHE A 140 -4.13 -3.50 7.52
C PHE A 140 -4.81 -4.76 8.09
N ASP A 141 -6.13 -4.73 8.32
CA ASP A 141 -6.91 -5.82 8.92
C ASP A 141 -6.41 -6.24 10.32
N ILE A 142 -5.86 -5.31 11.07
CA ILE A 142 -5.38 -5.52 12.45
C ILE A 142 -5.85 -4.39 13.36
N SER A 143 -5.84 -4.61 14.67
CA SER A 143 -6.01 -3.55 15.66
C SER A 143 -4.68 -2.91 16.07
N LEU A 144 -4.74 -1.77 16.73
CA LEU A 144 -3.55 -1.15 17.32
C LEU A 144 -2.88 -2.07 18.36
N ASP A 145 -3.66 -2.88 19.07
CA ASP A 145 -3.13 -3.81 20.08
C ASP A 145 -2.41 -5.01 19.47
N ASP A 146 -2.71 -5.36 18.23
CA ASP A 146 -2.01 -6.40 17.47
C ASP A 146 -0.64 -5.94 16.96
N THR A 147 -0.37 -4.64 16.98
CA THR A 147 0.91 -4.09 16.51
C THR A 147 2.02 -4.21 17.55
N ARG A 148 3.27 -4.21 17.09
CA ARG A 148 4.46 -4.10 17.95
C ARG A 148 4.68 -2.69 18.52
N LYS A 149 3.78 -1.75 18.24
CA LYS A 149 3.80 -0.34 18.70
C LYS A 149 5.09 0.41 18.36
N MET A 150 5.77 0.00 17.28
CA MET A 150 7.04 0.58 16.85
C MET A 150 6.92 2.07 16.58
N GLY A 151 7.82 2.84 17.17
CA GLY A 151 7.93 4.29 17.01
C GLY A 151 7.02 5.12 17.90
N LEU A 152 6.09 4.53 18.66
CA LEU A 152 5.23 5.27 19.60
C LEU A 152 5.99 5.78 20.82
N ASP A 153 7.09 5.15 21.18
CA ASP A 153 8.01 5.59 22.23
C ASP A 153 8.65 6.96 21.98
N ASN A 154 8.61 7.41 20.73
CA ASN A 154 9.09 8.74 20.34
C ASN A 154 8.00 9.82 20.40
N LEU A 155 6.79 9.47 20.80
CA LEU A 155 5.65 10.37 20.95
C LEU A 155 5.28 10.52 22.45
N LEU A 156 4.67 11.64 22.80
CA LEU A 156 4.13 11.84 24.14
C LEU A 156 2.74 11.20 24.21
N TYR A 157 2.52 10.26 25.11
CA TYR A 157 1.20 9.67 25.34
C TYR A 157 0.54 10.31 26.57
N TRP A 158 -0.69 10.77 26.40
CA TRP A 158 -1.51 11.26 27.48
C TRP A 158 -2.72 10.37 27.70
N GLU A 159 -2.73 9.72 28.85
CA GLU A 159 -3.73 8.69 29.19
C GLU A 159 -5.16 9.25 29.25
N GLU A 160 -5.35 10.46 29.84
CA GLU A 160 -6.70 11.06 29.95
C GLU A 160 -7.34 11.37 28.59
N ALA A 161 -6.53 11.70 27.59
CA ALA A 161 -6.99 12.00 26.23
C ALA A 161 -6.97 10.76 25.32
N ASP A 162 -6.39 9.66 25.79
CA ASP A 162 -6.09 8.43 25.02
C ASP A 162 -5.52 8.77 23.65
N ALA A 163 -4.45 9.57 23.63
CA ALA A 163 -3.85 10.08 22.42
C ALA A 163 -2.33 10.27 22.54
N TRP A 164 -1.65 10.17 21.38
CA TRP A 164 -0.23 10.52 21.25
C TRP A 164 -0.07 11.90 20.67
N TYR A 165 1.01 12.57 21.07
CA TYR A 165 1.33 13.93 20.65
C TYR A 165 2.77 14.04 20.16
N ALA A 166 2.98 14.89 19.17
CA ALA A 166 4.29 15.30 18.69
C ALA A 166 4.29 16.77 18.31
N THR A 167 5.48 17.37 18.26
CA THR A 167 5.63 18.71 17.67
C THR A 167 5.65 18.57 16.16
N HIS A 168 4.83 19.34 15.48
CA HIS A 168 4.72 19.32 14.02
C HIS A 168 5.72 20.31 13.40
N THR A 169 6.50 19.79 12.45
CA THR A 169 7.28 20.60 11.51
C THR A 169 6.76 20.30 10.10
N ASP A 170 7.03 21.18 9.14
CA ASP A 170 6.65 20.93 7.75
C ASP A 170 7.15 19.57 7.26
N THR A 171 6.23 18.70 6.95
CA THR A 171 6.51 17.39 6.34
C THR A 171 5.92 17.38 4.92
N GLY A 172 6.74 17.03 3.93
CA GLY A 172 6.26 16.79 2.57
C GLY A 172 5.36 15.55 2.52
N LEU A 173 4.40 15.54 1.60
CA LEU A 173 3.61 14.34 1.31
C LEU A 173 4.50 13.26 0.69
N ASN A 174 4.33 12.03 1.13
CA ASN A 174 4.99 10.90 0.48
C ASN A 174 4.36 10.65 -0.90
N THR A 175 5.21 10.50 -1.91
CA THR A 175 4.79 10.18 -3.27
C THR A 175 5.36 8.83 -3.67
N VAL A 176 4.50 7.95 -4.16
CA VAL A 176 4.87 6.61 -4.62
C VAL A 176 4.48 6.47 -6.08
N THR A 177 5.44 6.10 -6.92
CA THR A 177 5.19 5.78 -8.31
C THR A 177 5.44 4.29 -8.52
N LEU A 178 4.40 3.57 -8.92
CA LEU A 178 4.49 2.15 -9.22
C LEU A 178 5.29 1.94 -10.52
N THR A 179 6.21 1.00 -10.48
CA THR A 179 7.09 0.65 -11.62
C THR A 179 6.74 -0.70 -12.22
N GLY A 180 5.92 -1.50 -11.55
CA GLY A 180 5.49 -2.81 -11.99
C GLY A 180 4.69 -3.52 -10.91
N GLY A 181 4.25 -4.73 -11.20
CA GLY A 181 3.56 -5.57 -10.23
C GLY A 181 3.23 -6.95 -10.77
N GLU A 182 2.86 -7.84 -9.87
CA GLU A 182 2.46 -9.21 -10.18
C GLU A 182 1.38 -9.71 -9.23
N ARG A 183 0.60 -10.67 -9.68
CA ARG A 183 -0.29 -11.48 -8.85
C ARG A 183 0.44 -12.73 -8.42
N THR A 184 0.37 -13.04 -7.15
CA THR A 184 0.94 -14.30 -6.64
C THR A 184 -0.08 -15.44 -6.72
N ASP A 185 0.38 -16.69 -6.64
CA ASP A 185 -0.48 -17.87 -6.73
C ASP A 185 -1.49 -17.96 -5.57
N ASP A 186 -1.20 -17.33 -4.44
CA ASP A 186 -2.10 -17.22 -3.28
C ASP A 186 -3.05 -16.00 -3.36
N GLY A 187 -3.07 -15.29 -4.51
CA GLY A 187 -4.00 -14.21 -4.80
C GLY A 187 -3.61 -12.85 -4.22
N LEU A 188 -2.39 -12.67 -3.72
CA LEU A 188 -1.88 -11.38 -3.32
C LEU A 188 -1.43 -10.56 -4.53
N LEU A 189 -1.32 -9.24 -4.34
CA LEU A 189 -0.70 -8.33 -5.27
C LEU A 189 0.64 -7.85 -4.71
N LYS A 190 1.71 -8.03 -5.47
CA LYS A 190 3.00 -7.40 -5.22
C LYS A 190 3.17 -6.22 -6.16
N LEU A 191 3.33 -5.04 -5.62
CA LEU A 191 3.49 -3.81 -6.39
C LEU A 191 4.88 -3.22 -6.12
N TYR A 192 5.64 -3.05 -7.18
CA TYR A 192 7.00 -2.52 -7.14
C TYR A 192 6.99 -1.01 -7.31
N TYR A 193 7.84 -0.33 -6.57
CA TYR A 193 8.08 1.11 -6.67
C TYR A 193 9.56 1.40 -6.40
N SER A 194 10.03 2.62 -6.67
CA SER A 194 11.43 2.97 -6.40
C SER A 194 11.78 2.77 -4.93
N GLY A 195 12.58 1.76 -4.66
CA GLY A 195 13.10 1.41 -3.34
C GLY A 195 12.34 0.31 -2.61
N GLY A 196 11.23 -0.22 -3.12
CA GLY A 196 10.51 -1.28 -2.40
C GLY A 196 9.45 -2.04 -3.16
N CYS A 197 8.88 -2.99 -2.44
CA CYS A 197 7.76 -3.82 -2.88
C CYS A 197 6.70 -3.86 -1.78
N ILE A 198 5.52 -3.33 -2.07
CA ILE A 198 4.37 -3.44 -1.17
C ILE A 198 3.49 -4.62 -1.59
N THR A 199 3.08 -5.43 -0.62
CA THR A 199 2.18 -6.57 -0.82
C THR A 199 0.80 -6.22 -0.32
N LEU A 200 -0.20 -6.43 -1.16
CA LEU A 200 -1.61 -6.15 -0.89
C LEU A 200 -2.42 -7.43 -0.96
N ARG A 201 -3.41 -7.56 -0.10
CA ARG A 201 -4.40 -8.63 -0.10
C ARG A 201 -5.77 -8.04 -0.47
N PRO A 202 -6.46 -8.55 -1.50
CA PRO A 202 -7.81 -8.10 -1.83
C PRO A 202 -8.76 -8.25 -0.63
N THR A 203 -9.61 -7.27 -0.41
CA THR A 203 -10.68 -7.35 0.59
C THR A 203 -11.84 -8.17 0.07
N GLN A 204 -12.58 -8.83 0.96
CA GLN A 204 -13.83 -9.47 0.63
C GLN A 204 -15.00 -8.51 0.90
N ASP A 205 -16.17 -8.79 0.31
CA ASP A 205 -17.36 -7.98 0.49
C ASP A 205 -17.69 -7.77 1.98
N GLY A 206 -17.76 -6.52 2.38
CA GLY A 206 -18.09 -6.12 3.75
C GLY A 206 -16.94 -6.15 4.77
N GLN A 207 -15.75 -6.59 4.41
CA GLN A 207 -14.58 -6.56 5.31
C GLN A 207 -14.05 -5.14 5.56
N SER A 208 -13.95 -4.35 4.50
CA SER A 208 -13.42 -2.98 4.55
C SER A 208 -14.06 -2.14 3.45
N PRO A 209 -14.15 -0.81 3.62
CA PRO A 209 -14.44 0.10 2.51
C PRO A 209 -13.30 0.19 1.50
N GLN A 210 -12.09 -0.28 1.85
CA GLN A 210 -10.92 -0.26 1.00
C GLN A 210 -10.86 -1.51 0.11
N PRO A 211 -10.34 -1.41 -1.13
CA PRO A 211 -10.25 -2.55 -2.04
C PRO A 211 -9.19 -3.57 -1.63
N TYR A 212 -8.19 -3.17 -0.84
CA TYR A 212 -7.08 -4.02 -0.42
C TYR A 212 -6.68 -3.75 1.02
N PHE A 213 -6.20 -4.81 1.70
CA PHE A 213 -5.42 -4.70 2.92
C PHE A 213 -3.92 -4.70 2.60
N ILE A 214 -3.17 -3.91 3.34
CA ILE A 214 -1.71 -3.84 3.26
C ILE A 214 -1.13 -4.94 4.14
N VAL A 215 -0.33 -5.83 3.56
CA VAL A 215 0.25 -6.99 4.24
C VAL A 215 1.67 -6.71 4.69
N SER A 216 2.50 -6.22 3.77
CA SER A 216 3.92 -5.95 4.03
C SER A 216 4.44 -4.88 3.10
N ASN A 217 5.57 -4.28 3.45
CA ASN A 217 6.36 -3.43 2.58
C ASN A 217 7.85 -3.75 2.78
N GLN A 218 8.52 -4.20 1.73
CA GLN A 218 9.88 -4.71 1.79
C GLN A 218 10.81 -3.92 0.88
N PRO A 219 12.11 -3.81 1.20
CA PRO A 219 13.05 -3.20 0.28
C PRO A 219 13.13 -4.02 -1.02
N GLU A 220 13.42 -3.36 -2.12
CA GLU A 220 13.74 -4.01 -3.38
C GLU A 220 15.00 -4.89 -3.19
N SER A 221 14.91 -6.16 -3.55
CA SER A 221 15.98 -7.17 -3.39
C SER A 221 16.99 -7.15 -4.54
#